data_728ff46d6428d8f170898dcb44619785
#
_entry.id   728ff46d6428d8f170898dcb44619785
#
_cell.length_a   1.000
_cell.length_b   1.000
_cell.length_c   1.000
_cell.angle_alpha   90.00
_cell.angle_beta   90.00
_cell.angle_gamma   90.00
#
_symmetry.space_group_name_H-M   'P 1'
#
loop_
_entity.id
_entity.type
_entity.pdbx_description
1 polymer ?
#
loop_
_entity_poly.entity_id
_entity_poly.type
_entity_poly.pdbx_seq_one_letter_code
_entity_poly.pdbx_strand_id
1 'polypeptide(L)'
;MTRRVTINTPLADQLQLRRLQGREEISHLFALEIDLLSESDSIDPKALLGKGATVVVETQDGGKRYIDGLVTAFGMRGQDEHRNFLYRARLSPWLWLATRRSDFRIFQNKTVPDIINEVLGIYGHPMQQRLTRSYRTWEYCVQYNETDFQFVSRLMEHEGICYYHPVSYTHLRAHETGRNL
;
A
#
# COMPACT_ATOMS: atom_id res chain seq x y z
N MET A 1 23.31 -11.75 16.01
CA MET A 1 21.86 -11.90 16.21
C MET A 1 21.20 -12.02 14.83
N THR A 2 20.56 -13.12 14.54
CA THR A 2 19.87 -13.34 13.26
C THR A 2 18.54 -12.61 13.31
N ARG A 3 18.32 -11.64 12.43
CA ARG A 3 17.01 -10.98 12.30
C ARG A 3 15.97 -12.02 11.87
N ARG A 4 14.90 -12.14 12.62
CA ARG A 4 13.79 -13.00 12.25
C ARG A 4 12.75 -12.16 11.50
N VAL A 5 12.44 -12.56 10.28
CA VAL A 5 11.39 -11.95 9.47
C VAL A 5 10.35 -13.03 9.18
N THR A 6 9.10 -12.75 9.45
CA THR A 6 7.96 -13.66 9.21
C THR A 6 6.88 -12.97 8.41
N ILE A 7 5.95 -13.74 7.86
CA ILE A 7 4.78 -13.24 7.16
C ILE A 7 3.52 -13.89 7.72
N ASN A 8 2.50 -13.09 7.93
CA ASN A 8 1.15 -13.53 8.25
C ASN A 8 0.28 -13.37 7.01
N THR A 9 -0.31 -14.46 6.55
CA THR A 9 -1.21 -14.50 5.39
C THR A 9 -2.50 -15.22 5.75
N PRO A 10 -3.57 -15.12 4.95
CA PRO A 10 -4.78 -15.94 5.14
C PRO A 10 -4.53 -17.45 5.10
N LEU A 11 -3.40 -17.89 4.54
CA LEU A 11 -3.02 -19.30 4.47
C LEU A 11 -2.11 -19.75 5.62
N ALA A 12 -1.90 -18.88 6.61
CA ALA A 12 -1.13 -19.16 7.82
C ALA A 12 0.22 -19.86 7.53
N ASP A 13 0.44 -21.04 8.13
CA ASP A 13 1.71 -21.77 8.08
C ASP A 13 1.99 -22.46 6.73
N GLN A 14 1.06 -22.43 5.78
CA GLN A 14 1.29 -23.02 4.45
C GLN A 14 2.34 -22.24 3.64
N LEU A 15 2.62 -21.00 4.01
CA LEU A 15 3.58 -20.13 3.35
C LEU A 15 4.60 -19.58 4.34
N GLN A 16 5.86 -19.92 4.14
CA GLN A 16 6.97 -19.43 4.95
C GLN A 16 7.76 -18.38 4.19
N LEU A 17 8.12 -17.28 4.85
CA LEU A 17 8.91 -16.22 4.25
C LEU A 17 10.36 -16.66 4.07
N ARG A 18 10.87 -16.62 2.83
CA ARG A 18 12.26 -16.90 2.49
C ARG A 18 13.07 -15.61 2.30
N ARG A 19 12.53 -14.66 1.56
CA ARG A 19 13.20 -13.42 1.19
C ARG A 19 12.19 -12.28 1.10
N LEU A 20 12.63 -11.10 1.54
CA LEU A 20 11.92 -9.84 1.41
C LEU A 20 12.82 -8.82 0.72
N GLN A 21 12.30 -8.14 -0.28
CA GLN A 21 12.96 -7.03 -0.94
C GLN A 21 11.93 -5.97 -1.30
N GLY A 22 12.27 -4.70 -1.07
CA GLY A 22 11.39 -3.60 -1.43
C GLY A 22 11.94 -2.26 -1.00
N ARG A 23 11.20 -1.21 -1.36
CA ARG A 23 11.50 0.19 -1.08
C ARG A 23 10.25 0.92 -0.65
N GLU A 24 10.38 1.74 0.38
CA GLU A 24 9.35 2.65 0.86
C GLU A 24 9.84 4.08 0.71
N GLU A 25 9.00 4.95 0.20
CA GLU A 25 9.28 6.37 0.02
C GLU A 25 8.04 7.20 0.39
N ILE A 26 8.28 8.43 0.87
CA ILE A 26 7.21 9.39 1.12
C ILE A 26 6.55 9.76 -0.21
N SER A 27 5.22 9.85 -0.22
CA SER A 27 4.41 10.18 -1.40
C SER A 27 4.54 9.19 -2.57
N HIS A 28 4.95 7.95 -2.28
CA HIS A 28 5.03 6.86 -3.25
C HIS A 28 4.33 5.60 -2.74
N LEU A 29 3.88 4.78 -3.68
CA LEU A 29 3.39 3.44 -3.36
C LEU A 29 4.59 2.52 -3.13
N PHE A 30 4.64 1.88 -1.98
CA PHE A 30 5.63 0.83 -1.80
C PHE A 30 5.26 -0.43 -2.59
N ALA A 31 6.25 -1.21 -2.97
CA ALA A 31 6.09 -2.56 -3.50
C ALA A 31 7.12 -3.48 -2.84
N LEU A 32 6.65 -4.47 -2.11
CA LEU A 32 7.50 -5.49 -1.50
C LEU A 32 7.40 -6.77 -2.30
N GLU A 33 8.51 -7.22 -2.86
CA GLU A 33 8.64 -8.54 -3.47
C GLU A 33 9.02 -9.54 -2.39
N ILE A 34 8.24 -10.60 -2.28
CA ILE A 34 8.35 -11.60 -1.24
C ILE A 34 8.49 -12.97 -1.87
N ASP A 35 9.61 -13.64 -1.63
CA ASP A 35 9.78 -15.03 -1.98
C ASP A 35 9.33 -15.91 -0.79
N LEU A 36 8.48 -16.87 -1.07
CA LEU A 36 7.82 -17.75 -0.11
C LEU A 36 8.13 -19.20 -0.42
N LEU A 37 8.15 -20.03 0.62
CA LEU A 37 8.27 -21.48 0.54
C LEU A 37 6.97 -22.13 0.96
N SER A 38 6.61 -23.23 0.30
CA SER A 38 5.51 -24.09 0.65
C SER A 38 5.87 -25.56 0.37
N GLU A 39 5.29 -26.49 1.13
CA GLU A 39 5.33 -27.91 0.82
C GLU A 39 4.31 -28.29 -0.27
N SER A 40 3.32 -27.41 -0.53
CA SER A 40 2.26 -27.61 -1.54
C SER A 40 2.62 -26.93 -2.87
N ASP A 41 2.39 -27.63 -3.98
CA ASP A 41 2.50 -27.15 -5.35
C ASP A 41 1.20 -26.50 -5.87
N SER A 42 0.12 -26.58 -5.10
CA SER A 42 -1.24 -26.24 -5.54
C SER A 42 -1.91 -25.18 -4.66
N ILE A 43 -1.16 -24.14 -4.28
CA ILE A 43 -1.71 -22.97 -3.58
C ILE A 43 -2.65 -22.20 -4.51
N ASP A 44 -3.93 -22.09 -4.14
CA ASP A 44 -4.90 -21.29 -4.90
C ASP A 44 -4.58 -19.79 -4.80
N PRO A 45 -4.24 -19.12 -5.91
CA PRO A 45 -3.98 -17.68 -5.91
C PRO A 45 -5.15 -16.84 -5.40
N LYS A 46 -6.40 -17.31 -5.58
CA LYS A 46 -7.61 -16.58 -5.14
C LYS A 46 -7.72 -16.48 -3.61
N ALA A 47 -7.07 -17.40 -2.89
CA ALA A 47 -7.02 -17.34 -1.44
C ALA A 47 -6.14 -16.19 -0.92
N LEU A 48 -5.27 -15.63 -1.76
CA LEU A 48 -4.30 -14.58 -1.40
C LEU A 48 -4.52 -13.27 -2.15
N LEU A 49 -4.79 -13.31 -3.45
CA LEU A 49 -4.91 -12.10 -4.27
C LEU A 49 -6.01 -11.17 -3.74
N GLY A 50 -5.66 -9.89 -3.57
CA GLY A 50 -6.53 -8.87 -2.99
C GLY A 50 -6.74 -8.98 -1.49
N LYS A 51 -6.12 -9.97 -0.82
CA LYS A 51 -6.20 -10.12 0.65
C LYS A 51 -5.03 -9.41 1.33
N GLY A 52 -5.25 -9.06 2.60
CA GLY A 52 -4.21 -8.49 3.45
C GLY A 52 -3.16 -9.53 3.83
N ALA A 53 -1.91 -9.09 3.87
CA ALA A 53 -0.81 -9.83 4.46
C ALA A 53 0.08 -8.87 5.24
N THR A 54 0.71 -9.36 6.33
CA THR A 54 1.56 -8.59 7.21
C THR A 54 2.94 -9.22 7.29
N VAL A 55 3.96 -8.46 6.91
CA VAL A 55 5.35 -8.84 7.17
C VAL A 55 5.76 -8.31 8.54
N VAL A 56 6.30 -9.18 9.37
CA VAL A 56 6.80 -8.85 10.71
C VAL A 56 8.31 -8.94 10.71
N VAL A 57 8.97 -7.84 11.04
CA VAL A 57 10.44 -7.76 11.14
C VAL A 57 10.81 -7.53 12.58
N GLU A 58 11.56 -8.46 13.20
CA GLU A 58 12.13 -8.27 14.53
C GLU A 58 13.33 -7.32 14.44
N THR A 59 13.30 -6.22 15.18
CA THR A 59 14.38 -5.24 15.25
C THR A 59 15.48 -5.68 16.22
N GLN A 60 16.65 -5.06 16.13
CA GLN A 60 17.80 -5.41 17.00
C GLN A 60 17.51 -5.16 18.48
N ASP A 61 16.63 -4.23 18.79
CA ASP A 61 16.25 -3.84 20.15
C ASP A 61 15.16 -4.75 20.75
N GLY A 62 14.79 -5.85 20.04
CA GLY A 62 13.71 -6.76 20.45
C GLY A 62 12.30 -6.25 20.11
N GLY A 63 12.19 -5.09 19.46
CA GLY A 63 10.92 -4.57 18.93
C GLY A 63 10.46 -5.31 17.67
N LYS A 64 9.24 -5.02 17.23
CA LYS A 64 8.68 -5.55 15.98
C LYS A 64 8.22 -4.42 15.09
N ARG A 65 8.58 -4.49 13.82
CA ARG A 65 8.04 -3.65 12.76
C ARG A 65 7.06 -4.47 11.93
N TYR A 66 5.86 -3.94 11.73
CA TYR A 66 4.81 -4.57 10.94
C TYR A 66 4.65 -3.81 9.63
N ILE A 67 4.64 -4.49 8.50
CA ILE A 67 4.41 -3.90 7.18
C ILE A 67 3.18 -4.59 6.60
N ASP A 68 2.07 -3.86 6.59
CA ASP A 68 0.79 -4.35 6.10
C ASP A 68 0.59 -3.96 4.64
N GLY A 69 0.03 -4.87 3.85
CA GLY A 69 -0.28 -4.61 2.46
C GLY A 69 -1.27 -5.61 1.89
N LEU A 70 -1.74 -5.32 0.68
CA LEU A 70 -2.54 -6.24 -0.12
C LEU A 70 -1.63 -7.07 -1.00
N VAL A 71 -1.92 -8.35 -1.14
CA VAL A 71 -1.26 -9.21 -2.12
C VAL A 71 -1.76 -8.84 -3.52
N THR A 72 -0.93 -8.15 -4.29
CA THR A 72 -1.28 -7.64 -5.64
C THR A 72 -0.78 -8.52 -6.77
N ALA A 73 0.13 -9.45 -6.48
CA ALA A 73 0.55 -10.52 -7.39
C ALA A 73 0.95 -11.75 -6.58
N PHE A 74 0.69 -12.93 -7.11
CA PHE A 74 1.09 -14.22 -6.53
C PHE A 74 1.25 -15.26 -7.62
N GLY A 75 2.28 -16.09 -7.52
CA GLY A 75 2.50 -17.18 -8.45
C GLY A 75 3.68 -18.06 -8.07
N MET A 76 3.64 -19.31 -8.53
CA MET A 76 4.72 -20.26 -8.38
C MET A 76 5.91 -19.92 -9.31
N ARG A 77 7.13 -20.12 -8.80
CA ARG A 77 8.39 -19.85 -9.51
C ARG A 77 9.21 -21.12 -9.82
N GLY A 78 8.93 -22.21 -9.12
CA GLY A 78 9.66 -23.45 -9.27
C GLY A 78 9.76 -24.22 -7.96
N GLN A 79 10.80 -25.01 -7.82
CA GLN A 79 11.08 -25.84 -6.67
C GLN A 79 12.53 -25.64 -6.24
N ASP A 80 12.82 -25.73 -4.95
CA ASP A 80 14.17 -25.69 -4.41
C ASP A 80 14.83 -27.09 -4.37
N GLU A 81 16.09 -27.15 -3.96
CA GLU A 81 16.85 -28.39 -3.84
C GLU A 81 16.28 -29.36 -2.78
N HIS A 82 15.48 -28.85 -1.84
CA HIS A 82 14.84 -29.60 -0.78
C HIS A 82 13.38 -30.02 -1.12
N ARG A 83 12.98 -29.87 -2.39
CA ARG A 83 11.64 -30.14 -2.90
C ARG A 83 10.52 -29.25 -2.33
N ASN A 84 10.86 -28.10 -1.72
CA ASN A 84 9.88 -27.10 -1.38
C ASN A 84 9.52 -26.27 -2.63
N PHE A 85 8.26 -25.91 -2.75
CA PHE A 85 7.79 -25.06 -3.86
C PHE A 85 8.05 -23.59 -3.54
N LEU A 86 8.62 -22.91 -4.51
CA LEU A 86 8.94 -21.48 -4.46
C LEU A 86 7.79 -20.67 -5.04
N TYR A 87 7.26 -19.77 -4.24
CA TYR A 87 6.25 -18.81 -4.66
C TYR A 87 6.80 -17.40 -4.54
N ARG A 88 6.28 -16.52 -5.38
CA ARG A 88 6.53 -15.09 -5.28
C ARG A 88 5.22 -14.35 -5.10
N ALA A 89 5.19 -13.45 -4.11
CA ALA A 89 4.12 -12.51 -3.87
C ALA A 89 4.63 -11.08 -4.01
N ARG A 90 3.73 -10.15 -4.37
CA ARG A 90 3.96 -8.71 -4.24
C ARG A 90 2.95 -8.14 -3.27
N LEU A 91 3.43 -7.42 -2.25
CA LEU A 91 2.60 -6.61 -1.36
C LEU A 91 2.67 -5.16 -1.79
N SER A 92 1.51 -4.52 -1.84
CA SER A 92 1.37 -3.08 -2.10
C SER A 92 0.39 -2.47 -1.10
N PRO A 93 0.48 -1.16 -0.80
CA PRO A 93 -0.50 -0.51 0.06
C PRO A 93 -1.88 -0.51 -0.59
N TRP A 94 -2.95 -0.38 0.21
CA TRP A 94 -4.31 -0.35 -0.32
C TRP A 94 -4.53 0.75 -1.38
N LEU A 95 -3.80 1.87 -1.26
CA LEU A 95 -3.85 2.98 -2.22
C LEU A 95 -3.46 2.55 -3.65
N TRP A 96 -2.77 1.40 -3.81
CA TRP A 96 -2.53 0.80 -5.12
C TRP A 96 -3.84 0.49 -5.87
N LEU A 97 -4.94 0.21 -5.17
CA LEU A 97 -6.25 0.00 -5.81
C LEU A 97 -6.68 1.22 -6.63
N ALA A 98 -6.33 2.43 -6.18
CA ALA A 98 -6.62 3.66 -6.89
C ALA A 98 -5.87 3.81 -8.23
N THR A 99 -4.85 3.01 -8.49
CA THR A 99 -4.19 2.92 -9.81
C THR A 99 -4.98 2.07 -10.82
N ARG A 100 -6.00 1.35 -10.36
CA ARG A 100 -6.76 0.38 -11.18
C ARG A 100 -8.08 0.92 -11.69
N ARG A 101 -8.45 2.12 -11.28
CA ARG A 101 -9.67 2.82 -11.71
C ARG A 101 -9.32 4.17 -12.29
N SER A 102 -9.78 4.43 -13.51
CA SER A 102 -9.78 5.75 -14.16
C SER A 102 -11.20 6.28 -14.25
N ASP A 103 -11.36 7.61 -14.20
CA ASP A 103 -12.70 8.21 -14.22
C ASP A 103 -12.70 9.57 -14.91
N PHE A 104 -13.92 10.08 -15.20
CA PHE A 104 -14.22 11.41 -15.68
C PHE A 104 -15.17 12.05 -14.69
N ARG A 105 -14.64 12.87 -13.77
CA ARG A 105 -15.42 13.52 -12.71
C ARG A 105 -15.16 15.01 -12.65
N ILE A 106 -16.18 15.75 -12.27
CA ILE A 106 -16.13 17.17 -12.04
C ILE A 106 -16.41 17.43 -10.56
N PHE A 107 -15.55 18.20 -9.92
CA PHE A 107 -15.71 18.64 -8.55
C PHE A 107 -15.87 20.16 -8.54
N GLN A 108 -16.93 20.66 -7.90
CA GLN A 108 -17.24 22.08 -7.84
C GLN A 108 -17.31 22.54 -6.38
N ASN A 109 -16.78 23.73 -6.13
CA ASN A 109 -16.83 24.38 -4.82
C ASN A 109 -16.31 23.48 -3.68
N LYS A 110 -15.18 22.79 -3.90
CA LYS A 110 -14.53 21.89 -2.93
C LYS A 110 -13.08 22.24 -2.69
N THR A 111 -12.61 21.97 -1.48
CA THR A 111 -11.17 22.00 -1.18
C THR A 111 -10.49 20.72 -1.67
N VAL A 112 -9.17 20.76 -1.86
CA VAL A 112 -8.40 19.57 -2.24
C VAL A 112 -8.54 18.46 -1.21
N PRO A 113 -8.47 18.69 0.12
CA PRO A 113 -8.75 17.65 1.11
C PRO A 113 -10.13 17.00 0.97
N ASP A 114 -11.18 17.78 0.67
CA ASP A 114 -12.53 17.24 0.45
C ASP A 114 -12.59 16.34 -0.79
N ILE A 115 -11.94 16.79 -1.87
CA ILE A 115 -11.86 16.00 -3.12
C ILE A 115 -11.13 14.68 -2.86
N ILE A 116 -9.99 14.70 -2.17
CA ILE A 116 -9.23 13.50 -1.82
C ILE A 116 -10.08 12.54 -0.99
N ASN A 117 -10.81 13.03 0.02
CA ASN A 117 -11.71 12.22 0.83
C ASN A 117 -12.79 11.55 -0.01
N GLU A 118 -13.41 12.29 -0.93
CA GLU A 118 -14.46 11.75 -1.80
C GLU A 118 -13.92 10.70 -2.77
N VAL A 119 -12.77 10.97 -3.39
CA VAL A 119 -12.15 10.05 -4.35
C VAL A 119 -11.69 8.77 -3.68
N LEU A 120 -11.00 8.88 -2.54
CA LEU A 120 -10.43 7.72 -1.85
C LEU A 120 -11.43 7.00 -0.93
N GLY A 121 -12.49 7.67 -0.51
CA GLY A 121 -13.52 7.09 0.37
C GLY A 121 -14.22 5.86 -0.22
N ILE A 122 -14.31 5.75 -1.55
CA ILE A 122 -14.94 4.61 -2.23
C ILE A 122 -14.20 3.28 -2.01
N TYR A 123 -12.90 3.33 -1.65
CA TYR A 123 -12.10 2.12 -1.42
C TYR A 123 -12.33 1.51 -0.04
N GLY A 124 -13.02 2.19 0.87
CA GLY A 124 -13.37 1.67 2.20
C GLY A 124 -12.18 1.45 3.14
N HIS A 125 -11.03 2.04 2.83
CA HIS A 125 -9.85 1.96 3.68
C HIS A 125 -9.68 3.23 4.52
N PRO A 126 -9.23 3.10 5.77
CA PRO A 126 -9.08 4.24 6.66
C PRO A 126 -7.96 5.18 6.19
N MET A 127 -8.26 6.48 6.20
CA MET A 127 -7.34 7.55 5.90
C MET A 127 -7.35 8.58 7.02
N GLN A 128 -6.16 9.00 7.48
CA GLN A 128 -6.03 10.08 8.46
C GLN A 128 -5.42 11.30 7.79
N GLN A 129 -6.13 12.42 7.83
CA GLN A 129 -5.59 13.71 7.42
C GLN A 129 -5.11 14.47 8.66
N ARG A 130 -3.85 14.88 8.66
CA ARG A 130 -3.23 15.74 9.68
C ARG A 130 -2.80 17.04 9.02
N LEU A 131 -3.80 17.77 8.54
CA LEU A 131 -3.65 19.02 7.82
C LEU A 131 -4.05 20.16 8.77
N THR A 132 -3.20 21.17 8.90
CA THR A 132 -3.37 22.27 9.89
C THR A 132 -3.70 23.59 9.24
N ARG A 133 -3.36 23.77 7.96
CA ARG A 133 -3.66 25.01 7.23
C ARG A 133 -5.03 24.99 6.57
N SER A 134 -5.51 26.16 6.21
CA SER A 134 -6.70 26.32 5.37
C SER A 134 -6.36 26.11 3.90
N TYR A 135 -7.24 25.44 3.19
CA TYR A 135 -7.13 25.20 1.76
C TYR A 135 -8.17 26.04 1.00
N ARG A 136 -7.76 26.57 -0.14
CA ARG A 136 -8.69 27.32 -0.99
C ARG A 136 -9.79 26.40 -1.52
N THR A 137 -10.98 26.93 -1.66
CA THR A 137 -12.06 26.29 -2.38
C THR A 137 -11.85 26.50 -3.87
N TRP A 138 -11.84 25.41 -4.63
CA TRP A 138 -11.77 25.44 -6.07
C TRP A 138 -13.18 25.52 -6.64
N GLU A 139 -13.44 26.50 -7.49
CA GLU A 139 -14.74 26.60 -8.20
C GLU A 139 -14.94 25.39 -9.11
N TYR A 140 -13.85 24.90 -9.72
CA TYR A 140 -13.88 23.83 -10.70
C TYR A 140 -12.57 23.03 -10.67
N CYS A 141 -12.70 21.71 -10.51
CA CYS A 141 -11.58 20.77 -10.57
C CYS A 141 -12.01 19.52 -11.32
N VAL A 142 -11.23 19.04 -12.26
CA VAL A 142 -11.58 17.91 -13.13
C VAL A 142 -10.59 16.80 -13.01
N GLN A 143 -11.13 15.58 -12.84
CA GLN A 143 -10.42 14.34 -13.16
C GLN A 143 -10.77 14.00 -14.61
N TYR A 144 -9.78 13.91 -15.49
CA TYR A 144 -10.01 13.64 -16.90
C TYR A 144 -9.13 12.50 -17.38
N ASN A 145 -9.73 11.33 -17.59
CA ASN A 145 -9.06 10.12 -18.10
C ASN A 145 -7.75 9.76 -17.39
N GLU A 146 -7.67 10.05 -16.11
CA GLU A 146 -6.54 9.70 -15.24
C GLU A 146 -7.01 8.76 -14.14
N THR A 147 -6.10 7.96 -13.59
CA THR A 147 -6.44 7.08 -12.47
C THR A 147 -6.74 7.90 -11.22
N ASP A 148 -7.55 7.33 -10.31
CA ASP A 148 -7.82 7.98 -9.02
C ASP A 148 -6.52 8.30 -8.28
N PHE A 149 -5.52 7.41 -8.38
CA PHE A 149 -4.20 7.63 -7.81
C PHE A 149 -3.46 8.82 -8.44
N GLN A 150 -3.43 8.91 -9.78
CA GLN A 150 -2.78 10.03 -10.50
C GLN A 150 -3.45 11.36 -10.15
N PHE A 151 -4.80 11.36 -10.10
CA PHE A 151 -5.57 12.53 -9.77
C PHE A 151 -5.28 13.04 -8.35
N VAL A 152 -5.40 12.18 -7.34
CA VAL A 152 -5.14 12.61 -5.95
C VAL A 152 -3.68 12.96 -5.72
N SER A 153 -2.72 12.25 -6.35
CA SER A 153 -1.30 12.57 -6.25
C SER A 153 -0.99 13.96 -6.80
N ARG A 154 -1.52 14.28 -7.99
CA ARG A 154 -1.38 15.60 -8.61
C ARG A 154 -1.94 16.72 -7.73
N LEU A 155 -3.11 16.50 -7.11
CA LEU A 155 -3.72 17.47 -6.20
C LEU A 155 -2.90 17.64 -4.91
N MET A 156 -2.40 16.54 -4.34
CA MET A 156 -1.53 16.58 -3.17
C MET A 156 -0.23 17.32 -3.45
N GLU A 157 0.43 17.04 -4.57
CA GLU A 157 1.63 17.75 -5.01
C GLU A 157 1.38 19.26 -5.18
N HIS A 158 0.28 19.63 -5.82
CA HIS A 158 -0.11 21.02 -6.02
C HIS A 158 -0.28 21.78 -4.70
N GLU A 159 -0.88 21.15 -3.70
CA GLU A 159 -1.11 21.75 -2.39
C GLU A 159 0.05 21.52 -1.41
N GLY A 160 1.12 20.84 -1.81
CA GLY A 160 2.22 20.50 -0.93
C GLY A 160 1.82 19.56 0.20
N ILE A 161 0.94 18.62 -0.07
CA ILE A 161 0.53 17.55 0.84
C ILE A 161 1.39 16.32 0.54
N CYS A 162 2.07 15.79 1.54
CA CYS A 162 2.74 14.49 1.45
C CYS A 162 1.94 13.40 2.16
N TYR A 163 2.15 12.15 1.77
CA TYR A 163 1.53 11.02 2.44
C TYR A 163 2.52 9.89 2.69
N TYR A 164 2.20 9.04 3.63
CA TYR A 164 2.96 7.82 3.92
C TYR A 164 2.04 6.72 4.48
N HIS A 165 2.52 5.50 4.43
CA HIS A 165 1.84 4.33 4.99
C HIS A 165 2.46 3.99 6.35
N PRO A 166 1.74 4.19 7.47
CA PRO A 166 2.29 3.89 8.79
C PRO A 166 2.45 2.38 9.01
N VAL A 167 3.43 2.03 9.84
CA VAL A 167 3.95 0.68 10.06
C VAL A 167 2.96 -0.27 10.75
N SER A 168 1.90 0.21 11.39
CA SER A 168 1.07 -0.65 12.25
C SER A 168 -0.40 -0.76 11.89
N TYR A 169 -0.86 -0.12 10.84
CA TYR A 169 -2.25 -0.20 10.37
C TYR A 169 -2.33 0.14 8.89
N THR A 170 -3.33 -0.40 8.21
CA THR A 170 -3.67 -0.11 6.81
C THR A 170 -4.16 1.32 6.57
N HIS A 171 -3.64 2.30 7.32
CA HIS A 171 -4.02 3.70 7.21
C HIS A 171 -3.09 4.47 6.27
N LEU A 172 -3.66 5.34 5.47
CA LEU A 172 -2.92 6.39 4.78
C LEU A 172 -2.86 7.61 5.70
N ARG A 173 -1.69 8.23 5.86
CA ARG A 173 -1.53 9.51 6.55
C ARG A 173 -1.08 10.58 5.58
N ALA A 174 -1.88 11.63 5.45
CA ALA A 174 -1.54 12.82 4.69
C ALA A 174 -1.08 13.95 5.63
N HIS A 175 0.02 14.60 5.28
CA HIS A 175 0.62 15.72 6.02
C HIS A 175 0.99 16.84 5.05
N GLU A 176 1.07 18.05 5.57
CA GLU A 176 1.63 19.18 4.85
C GLU A 176 3.15 19.08 4.80
N THR A 177 3.73 19.42 3.65
CA THR A 177 5.17 19.71 3.57
C THR A 177 5.37 21.09 4.19
N GLY A 178 6.07 21.16 5.32
CA GLY A 178 6.45 22.45 5.92
C GLY A 178 7.29 23.25 4.92
N ARG A 179 6.69 24.23 4.27
CA ARG A 179 7.46 25.32 3.69
C ARG A 179 7.78 26.29 4.83
N ASN A 180 8.98 26.18 5.35
CA ASN A 180 9.59 27.34 6.00
C ASN A 180 9.86 28.35 4.90
N LEU A 181 9.01 29.37 4.79
CA LEU A 181 9.30 30.63 4.13
C LEU A 181 9.98 31.56 5.12
#